data_88cec11732bd539df236995f5d6a0b96
#
_entry.id   88cec11732bd539df236995f5d6a0b96
#
_cell.length_a   1.000
_cell.length_b   1.000
_cell.length_c   1.000
_cell.angle_alpha   90.00
_cell.angle_beta   90.00
_cell.angle_gamma   90.00
#
_symmetry.space_group_name_H-M   'P 1'
#
loop_
_entity.id
_entity.type
_entity.pdbx_description
1 polymer ?
#
loop_
_entity_poly.entity_id
_entity_poly.type
_entity_poly.pdbx_seq_one_letter_code
_entity_poly.pdbx_strand_id
1 'polypeptide(L)'
;MGMIIRDVCPRCKSPKYKKNGHIHNGKQNHQCKDCGRQFVDGFEQDLVSDETRDLIERLLLERLALRGICRAVKVGLKWLLGFIANCFEALPDHLHVQPISCNQDVMIQRLEVEADDMASFVQKKANTQWIWLAMDAKTRQIIACHVGDRRRKSFKKLWAMIPQAYRQHATFSTDHYVVYQGVIPAAQHYPIGK
;
A
#
# COMPACT_ATOMS: atom_id res chain seq x y z
N MET A 1 -7.51 23.95 -28.91
CA MET A 1 -7.88 23.44 -27.56
C MET A 1 -9.34 23.83 -27.31
N GLY A 2 -10.28 22.89 -27.48
CA GLY A 2 -11.70 23.17 -27.33
C GLY A 2 -12.07 23.22 -25.84
N MET A 3 -12.76 24.27 -25.40
CA MET A 3 -13.39 24.32 -24.08
C MET A 3 -14.42 23.18 -23.99
N ILE A 4 -14.23 22.25 -23.05
CA ILE A 4 -15.24 21.26 -22.74
C ILE A 4 -16.33 21.98 -21.91
N ILE A 5 -17.45 22.30 -22.56
CA ILE A 5 -18.65 22.79 -21.89
C ILE A 5 -19.34 21.57 -21.27
N ARG A 6 -19.54 21.56 -19.96
CA ARG A 6 -20.24 20.46 -19.29
C ARG A 6 -21.74 20.74 -19.30
N ASP A 7 -22.48 19.94 -20.05
CA ASP A 7 -23.94 20.05 -20.14
C ASP A 7 -24.68 19.52 -18.92
N VAL A 8 -23.96 18.85 -17.98
CA VAL A 8 -24.56 18.22 -16.80
C VAL A 8 -23.69 18.36 -15.56
N CYS A 9 -24.31 18.32 -14.38
CA CYS A 9 -23.61 18.32 -13.10
C CYS A 9 -22.64 17.11 -12.98
N PRO A 10 -21.37 17.30 -12.62
CA PRO A 10 -20.41 16.21 -12.52
C PRO A 10 -20.70 15.22 -11.39
N ARG A 11 -21.56 15.59 -10.40
CA ARG A 11 -21.91 14.72 -9.27
C ARG A 11 -23.18 13.90 -9.53
N CYS A 12 -24.29 14.56 -9.87
CA CYS A 12 -25.60 13.89 -9.98
C CYS A 12 -26.10 13.77 -11.41
N LYS A 13 -25.27 14.18 -12.41
CA LYS A 13 -25.60 14.14 -13.84
C LYS A 13 -26.85 14.97 -14.24
N SER A 14 -27.37 15.80 -13.34
CA SER A 14 -28.51 16.67 -13.64
C SER A 14 -28.12 17.76 -14.64
N PRO A 15 -28.95 18.06 -15.64
CA PRO A 15 -28.77 19.19 -16.53
C PRO A 15 -29.23 20.53 -15.90
N LYS A 16 -29.84 20.52 -14.71
CA LYS A 16 -30.37 21.69 -14.04
C LYS A 16 -29.31 22.37 -13.19
N TYR A 17 -28.69 23.41 -13.72
CA TYR A 17 -27.74 24.23 -12.96
C TYR A 17 -27.93 25.73 -13.28
N LYS A 18 -27.35 26.59 -12.47
CA LYS A 18 -27.35 28.04 -12.64
C LYS A 18 -25.93 28.58 -12.57
N LYS A 19 -25.69 29.72 -13.23
CA LYS A 19 -24.47 30.50 -13.07
C LYS A 19 -24.37 31.03 -11.64
N ASN A 20 -23.20 30.89 -11.01
CA ASN A 20 -22.93 31.27 -9.62
C ASN A 20 -21.64 32.09 -9.50
N GLY A 21 -21.59 33.23 -10.24
CA GLY A 21 -20.45 34.12 -10.25
C GLY A 21 -19.22 33.53 -10.96
N HIS A 22 -18.06 34.14 -10.70
CA HIS A 22 -16.78 33.74 -11.26
C HIS A 22 -15.82 33.38 -10.14
N ILE A 23 -14.90 32.46 -10.38
CA ILE A 23 -13.79 32.16 -9.46
C ILE A 23 -12.65 33.15 -9.70
N HIS A 24 -11.65 33.16 -8.80
CA HIS A 24 -10.53 34.10 -8.78
C HIS A 24 -9.73 34.20 -10.12
N ASN A 25 -9.78 33.15 -10.94
CA ASN A 25 -9.13 33.09 -12.24
C ASN A 25 -10.06 33.51 -13.41
N GLY A 26 -11.21 34.10 -13.13
CA GLY A 26 -12.18 34.61 -14.11
C GLY A 26 -13.08 33.54 -14.75
N LYS A 27 -12.92 32.24 -14.42
CA LYS A 27 -13.78 31.19 -14.98
C LYS A 27 -15.18 31.22 -14.35
N GLN A 28 -16.20 30.96 -15.18
CA GLN A 28 -17.60 30.90 -14.73
C GLN A 28 -17.81 29.73 -13.76
N ASN A 29 -18.32 30.03 -12.56
CA ASN A 29 -18.76 29.05 -11.60
C ASN A 29 -20.23 28.71 -11.81
N HIS A 30 -20.60 27.46 -11.65
CA HIS A 30 -21.97 26.95 -11.76
C HIS A 30 -22.38 26.28 -10.47
N GLN A 31 -23.69 26.30 -10.17
CA GLN A 31 -24.26 25.57 -9.04
C GLN A 31 -25.40 24.68 -9.52
N CYS A 32 -25.30 23.38 -9.25
CA CYS A 32 -26.37 22.43 -9.52
C CYS A 32 -27.60 22.75 -8.66
N LYS A 33 -28.80 22.75 -9.26
CA LYS A 33 -30.05 23.01 -8.54
C LYS A 33 -30.51 21.81 -7.74
N ASP A 34 -30.14 20.58 -8.16
CA ASP A 34 -30.64 19.36 -7.53
C ASP A 34 -29.75 18.89 -6.37
N CYS A 35 -28.42 18.98 -6.48
CA CYS A 35 -27.51 18.52 -5.43
C CYS A 35 -26.67 19.62 -4.77
N GLY A 36 -26.83 20.89 -5.18
CA GLY A 36 -26.12 22.05 -4.62
C GLY A 36 -24.64 22.12 -4.96
N ARG A 37 -24.05 21.13 -5.66
CA ARG A 37 -22.62 21.13 -5.99
C ARG A 37 -22.26 22.30 -6.89
N GLN A 38 -21.18 22.99 -6.55
CA GLN A 38 -20.55 23.99 -7.39
C GLN A 38 -19.50 23.32 -8.29
N PHE A 39 -19.39 23.80 -9.55
CA PHE A 39 -18.42 23.34 -10.52
C PHE A 39 -18.12 24.45 -11.54
N VAL A 40 -17.00 24.32 -12.24
CA VAL A 40 -16.51 25.29 -13.22
C VAL A 40 -16.38 24.62 -14.57
N ASP A 41 -16.76 25.33 -15.64
CA ASP A 41 -16.54 24.85 -17.01
C ASP A 41 -15.05 24.80 -17.34
N GLY A 42 -14.67 23.80 -18.14
CA GLY A 42 -13.28 23.67 -18.58
C GLY A 42 -12.29 23.37 -17.45
N PHE A 43 -12.77 22.91 -16.29
CA PHE A 43 -11.90 22.28 -15.31
C PHE A 43 -11.63 20.85 -15.80
N GLU A 44 -10.67 20.72 -16.69
CA GLU A 44 -9.92 19.49 -16.77
C GLU A 44 -9.25 19.36 -15.40
N GLN A 45 -9.72 18.43 -14.57
CA GLN A 45 -8.79 17.89 -13.60
C GLN A 45 -7.60 17.45 -14.44
N ASP A 46 -6.42 17.98 -14.16
CA ASP A 46 -5.20 17.38 -14.65
C ASP A 46 -5.19 15.95 -14.12
N LEU A 47 -5.84 15.06 -14.90
CA LEU A 47 -5.86 13.65 -14.62
C LEU A 47 -4.41 13.23 -14.80
N VAL A 48 -3.80 12.87 -13.71
CA VAL A 48 -2.45 12.31 -13.75
C VAL A 48 -2.50 11.14 -14.72
N SER A 49 -1.74 11.24 -15.82
CA SER A 49 -1.75 10.23 -16.88
C SER A 49 -1.27 8.88 -16.34
N ASP A 50 -1.64 7.81 -17.03
CA ASP A 50 -1.25 6.46 -16.60
C ASP A 50 0.27 6.30 -16.66
N GLU A 51 0.96 6.90 -17.65
CA GLU A 51 2.43 6.90 -17.71
C GLU A 51 3.06 7.59 -16.49
N THR A 52 2.41 8.66 -15.97
CA THR A 52 2.88 9.33 -14.75
C THR A 52 2.63 8.47 -13.52
N ARG A 53 1.55 7.71 -13.47
CA ARG A 53 1.27 6.75 -12.39
C ARG A 53 2.30 5.64 -12.38
N ASP A 54 2.59 5.02 -13.52
CA ASP A 54 3.62 3.99 -13.67
C ASP A 54 5.01 4.52 -13.29
N LEU A 55 5.31 5.77 -13.63
CA LEU A 55 6.54 6.42 -13.22
C LEU A 55 6.59 6.60 -11.70
N ILE A 56 5.50 7.02 -11.07
CA ILE A 56 5.41 7.17 -9.60
C ILE A 56 5.65 5.82 -8.91
N GLU A 57 5.05 4.73 -9.39
CA GLU A 57 5.25 3.39 -8.84
C GLU A 57 6.73 2.99 -8.88
N ARG A 58 7.40 3.19 -10.01
CA ARG A 58 8.85 2.95 -10.12
C ARG A 58 9.67 3.81 -9.17
N LEU A 59 9.34 5.10 -9.04
CA LEU A 59 10.04 6.01 -8.12
C LEU A 59 9.84 5.63 -6.63
N LEU A 60 8.67 5.05 -6.29
CA LEU A 60 8.41 4.51 -4.96
C LEU A 60 9.28 3.27 -4.66
N LEU A 61 9.49 2.40 -5.64
CA LEU A 61 10.37 1.23 -5.51
C LEU A 61 11.84 1.65 -5.29
N GLU A 62 12.27 2.76 -5.88
CA GLU A 62 13.60 3.36 -5.67
C GLU A 62 13.75 4.05 -4.29
N ARG A 63 12.75 3.95 -3.42
CA ARG A 63 12.73 4.53 -2.07
C ARG A 63 12.96 6.05 -2.02
N LEU A 64 12.57 6.76 -3.06
CA LEU A 64 12.66 8.21 -3.08
C LEU A 64 11.70 8.85 -2.07
N ALA A 65 12.12 9.95 -1.47
CA ALA A 65 11.27 10.69 -0.54
C ALA A 65 10.00 11.17 -1.24
N LEU A 66 8.82 10.99 -0.63
CA LEU A 66 7.51 11.34 -1.22
C LEU A 66 7.45 12.78 -1.74
N ARG A 67 8.02 13.74 -0.99
CA ARG A 67 8.11 15.14 -1.45
C ARG A 67 9.04 15.31 -2.65
N GLY A 68 10.04 14.44 -2.81
CA GLY A 68 10.91 14.38 -3.98
C GLY A 68 10.12 13.94 -5.21
N ILE A 69 9.33 12.87 -5.07
CA ILE A 69 8.42 12.38 -6.11
C ILE A 69 7.44 13.48 -6.50
N CYS A 70 6.77 14.14 -5.54
CA CYS A 70 5.85 15.24 -5.82
C CYS A 70 6.48 16.34 -6.68
N ARG A 71 7.73 16.73 -6.38
CA ARG A 71 8.44 17.75 -7.18
C ARG A 71 8.82 17.25 -8.57
N ALA A 72 9.25 16.01 -8.69
CA ALA A 72 9.70 15.42 -9.95
C ALA A 72 8.54 15.28 -10.94
N VAL A 73 7.38 14.79 -10.49
CA VAL A 73 6.21 14.52 -11.35
C VAL A 73 5.13 15.59 -11.26
N LYS A 74 5.37 16.70 -10.51
CA LYS A 74 4.47 17.85 -10.35
C LYS A 74 3.07 17.49 -9.83
N VAL A 75 2.97 16.54 -8.90
CA VAL A 75 1.72 16.18 -8.23
C VAL A 75 1.68 16.68 -6.79
N GLY A 76 0.48 16.92 -6.27
CA GLY A 76 0.29 17.31 -4.87
C GLY A 76 0.51 16.13 -3.90
N LEU A 77 1.09 16.40 -2.72
CA LEU A 77 1.33 15.36 -1.71
C LEU A 77 0.03 14.65 -1.29
N LYS A 78 -1.06 15.38 -1.13
CA LYS A 78 -2.37 14.79 -0.78
C LYS A 78 -2.84 13.79 -1.83
N TRP A 79 -2.66 14.13 -3.11
CA TRP A 79 -2.99 13.25 -4.21
C TRP A 79 -2.10 12.00 -4.20
N LEU A 80 -0.77 12.19 -4.06
CA LEU A 80 0.18 11.07 -4.00
C LEU A 80 -0.13 10.10 -2.86
N LEU A 81 -0.44 10.61 -1.66
CA LEU A 81 -0.83 9.76 -0.53
C LEU A 81 -2.12 8.98 -0.80
N GLY A 82 -3.12 9.60 -1.44
CA GLY A 82 -4.33 8.91 -1.87
C GLY A 82 -4.05 7.83 -2.92
N PHE A 83 -3.18 8.11 -3.89
CA PHE A 83 -2.75 7.13 -4.89
C PHE A 83 -2.06 5.93 -4.24
N ILE A 84 -1.11 6.17 -3.33
CA ILE A 84 -0.44 5.10 -2.58
C ILE A 84 -1.44 4.26 -1.78
N ALA A 85 -2.39 4.89 -1.08
CA ALA A 85 -3.42 4.17 -0.34
C ALA A 85 -4.24 3.25 -1.25
N ASN A 86 -4.67 3.74 -2.42
CA ASN A 86 -5.40 2.92 -3.40
C ASN A 86 -4.55 1.76 -3.94
N CYS A 87 -3.24 1.96 -4.16
CA CYS A 87 -2.35 0.87 -4.55
C CYS A 87 -2.30 -0.22 -3.47
N PHE A 88 -2.23 0.16 -2.19
CA PHE A 88 -2.24 -0.80 -1.08
C PHE A 88 -3.59 -1.50 -0.92
N GLU A 89 -4.71 -0.80 -1.09
CA GLU A 89 -6.05 -1.39 -1.04
C GLU A 89 -6.30 -2.39 -2.19
N ALA A 90 -5.63 -2.19 -3.33
CA ALA A 90 -5.71 -3.10 -4.48
C ALA A 90 -4.84 -4.37 -4.30
N LEU A 91 -3.92 -4.39 -3.32
CA LEU A 91 -3.13 -5.58 -3.04
C LEU A 91 -4.03 -6.66 -2.41
N PRO A 92 -3.93 -7.91 -2.87
CA PRO A 92 -4.67 -9.00 -2.25
C PRO A 92 -4.19 -9.20 -0.80
N ASP A 93 -5.12 -9.51 0.10
CA ASP A 93 -4.81 -9.81 1.52
C ASP A 93 -3.77 -10.92 1.68
N HIS A 94 -3.73 -11.83 0.71
CA HIS A 94 -2.70 -12.83 0.54
C HIS A 94 -1.85 -12.42 -0.66
N LEU A 95 -0.56 -12.23 -0.47
CA LEU A 95 0.40 -11.92 -1.55
C LEU A 95 0.51 -13.04 -2.60
N HIS A 96 -0.46 -13.98 -2.62
CA HIS A 96 -0.53 -15.19 -3.48
C HIS A 96 0.81 -15.93 -3.57
N VAL A 97 1.65 -15.79 -2.55
CA VAL A 97 2.92 -16.51 -2.47
C VAL A 97 2.59 -17.98 -2.26
N GLN A 98 2.66 -18.73 -3.34
CA GLN A 98 2.62 -20.19 -3.25
C GLN A 98 4.07 -20.69 -3.20
N PRO A 99 4.35 -21.69 -2.36
CA PRO A 99 5.60 -22.41 -2.47
C PRO A 99 5.75 -22.89 -3.90
N ILE A 100 6.92 -22.74 -4.49
CA ILE A 100 7.19 -23.22 -5.85
C ILE A 100 6.80 -24.69 -5.87
N SER A 101 5.75 -25.03 -6.63
CA SER A 101 5.33 -26.41 -6.82
C SER A 101 6.44 -27.11 -7.58
N CYS A 102 7.23 -27.91 -6.91
CA CYS A 102 8.22 -28.76 -7.56
C CYS A 102 7.48 -29.78 -8.41
N ASN A 103 7.52 -29.62 -9.74
CA ASN A 103 7.20 -30.69 -10.65
C ASN A 103 8.15 -31.86 -10.38
N GLN A 104 7.61 -32.94 -9.86
CA GLN A 104 7.95 -34.36 -9.90
C GLN A 104 9.38 -34.89 -9.73
N ASP A 105 10.42 -34.10 -9.54
CA ASP A 105 11.69 -34.61 -9.04
C ASP A 105 11.89 -34.08 -7.63
N VAL A 106 11.72 -34.99 -6.66
CA VAL A 106 11.70 -34.70 -5.22
C VAL A 106 13.08 -34.29 -4.73
N MET A 107 13.48 -33.10 -5.03
CA MET A 107 14.38 -32.33 -4.18
C MET A 107 13.47 -31.69 -3.14
N ILE A 108 13.44 -32.23 -1.92
CA ILE A 108 12.81 -31.63 -0.77
C ILE A 108 13.52 -30.29 -0.53
N GLN A 109 13.04 -29.24 -1.17
CA GLN A 109 13.54 -27.89 -0.88
C GLN A 109 13.04 -27.54 0.52
N ARG A 110 13.98 -27.48 1.46
CA ARG A 110 13.70 -27.01 2.81
C ARG A 110 13.23 -25.56 2.70
N LEU A 111 11.98 -25.29 3.07
CA LEU A 111 11.45 -23.96 3.16
C LEU A 111 12.07 -23.25 4.36
N GLU A 112 12.70 -22.12 4.14
CA GLU A 112 13.34 -21.31 5.18
C GLU A 112 12.72 -19.93 5.16
N VAL A 113 12.26 -19.45 6.33
CA VAL A 113 11.61 -18.16 6.50
C VAL A 113 12.39 -17.34 7.51
N GLU A 114 12.72 -16.11 7.14
CA GLU A 114 13.21 -15.10 8.07
C GLU A 114 12.03 -14.25 8.55
N ALA A 115 11.86 -14.13 9.87
CA ALA A 115 10.88 -13.24 10.45
C ALA A 115 11.57 -12.18 11.31
N ASP A 116 11.28 -10.93 11.05
CA ASP A 116 11.88 -9.76 11.74
C ASP A 116 10.85 -8.66 11.95
N ASP A 117 11.16 -7.73 12.86
CA ASP A 117 10.37 -6.55 13.11
C ASP A 117 11.21 -5.28 12.93
N MET A 118 10.65 -4.27 12.30
CA MET A 118 11.29 -2.97 12.18
C MET A 118 10.38 -1.84 12.69
N ALA A 119 10.99 -0.89 13.41
CA ALA A 119 10.29 0.31 13.87
C ALA A 119 10.14 1.33 12.75
N SER A 120 8.95 1.86 12.61
CA SER A 120 8.66 3.04 11.81
C SER A 120 7.86 4.02 12.66
N PHE A 121 7.65 5.25 12.19
CA PHE A 121 6.81 6.20 12.90
C PHE A 121 6.03 7.07 11.94
N VAL A 122 4.82 7.45 12.35
CA VAL A 122 3.94 8.34 11.59
C VAL A 122 4.00 9.73 12.21
N GLN A 123 4.50 10.71 11.45
CA GLN A 123 4.65 12.13 11.81
C GLN A 123 5.59 12.41 12.98
N LYS A 124 5.44 11.75 14.14
CA LYS A 124 6.24 11.95 15.35
C LYS A 124 6.80 10.63 15.85
N LYS A 125 8.00 10.64 16.45
CA LYS A 125 8.62 9.45 17.07
C LYS A 125 7.73 8.78 18.12
N ALA A 126 6.85 9.55 18.79
CA ALA A 126 5.88 9.00 19.74
C ALA A 126 4.83 8.10 19.11
N ASN A 127 4.59 8.23 17.80
CA ASN A 127 3.65 7.40 17.04
C ASN A 127 4.40 6.25 16.34
N THR A 128 5.18 5.51 17.10
CA THR A 128 5.92 4.35 16.57
C THR A 128 4.95 3.25 16.16
N GLN A 129 5.13 2.77 14.94
CA GLN A 129 4.49 1.58 14.40
C GLN A 129 5.56 0.53 14.11
N TRP A 130 5.23 -0.71 14.36
CA TRP A 130 6.12 -1.83 14.08
C TRP A 130 5.64 -2.59 12.86
N ILE A 131 6.55 -2.79 11.93
CA ILE A 131 6.29 -3.55 10.72
C ILE A 131 6.89 -4.94 10.93
N TRP A 132 6.03 -5.93 10.99
CA TRP A 132 6.38 -7.33 11.10
C TRP A 132 6.43 -7.94 9.72
N LEU A 133 7.51 -8.61 9.38
CA LEU A 133 7.75 -9.20 8.07
C LEU A 133 8.09 -10.68 8.22
N ALA A 134 7.58 -11.49 7.31
CA ALA A 134 8.05 -12.85 7.08
C ALA A 134 8.50 -12.95 5.61
N MET A 135 9.71 -13.42 5.37
CA MET A 135 10.35 -13.45 4.07
C MET A 135 10.95 -14.84 3.81
N ASP A 136 10.81 -15.33 2.59
CA ASP A 136 11.52 -16.52 2.13
C ASP A 136 13.02 -16.22 2.05
N ALA A 137 13.83 -17.00 2.76
CA ALA A 137 15.26 -16.76 2.89
C ALA A 137 16.01 -16.91 1.54
N LYS A 138 15.54 -17.79 0.65
CA LYS A 138 16.19 -18.05 -0.64
C LYS A 138 15.78 -17.06 -1.72
N THR A 139 14.47 -16.86 -1.87
CA THR A 139 13.93 -16.00 -2.94
C THR A 139 13.90 -14.53 -2.54
N ARG A 140 14.05 -14.22 -1.25
CA ARG A 140 13.91 -12.88 -0.66
C ARG A 140 12.51 -12.27 -0.86
N GLN A 141 11.53 -13.10 -1.17
CA GLN A 141 10.15 -12.71 -1.35
C GLN A 141 9.45 -12.52 -0.01
N ILE A 142 8.73 -11.42 0.16
CA ILE A 142 7.90 -11.19 1.34
C ILE A 142 6.70 -12.12 1.27
N ILE A 143 6.56 -13.01 2.27
CA ILE A 143 5.47 -13.99 2.39
C ILE A 143 4.27 -13.37 3.09
N ALA A 144 4.52 -12.60 4.15
CA ALA A 144 3.49 -11.93 4.91
C ALA A 144 4.03 -10.65 5.55
N CYS A 145 3.14 -9.69 5.77
CA CYS A 145 3.45 -8.41 6.43
C CYS A 145 2.30 -8.01 7.34
N HIS A 146 2.62 -7.49 8.53
CA HIS A 146 1.63 -6.93 9.45
C HIS A 146 2.16 -5.66 10.11
N VAL A 147 1.34 -4.60 10.16
CA VAL A 147 1.68 -3.36 10.86
C VAL A 147 0.89 -3.29 12.18
N GLY A 148 1.59 -3.01 13.28
CA GLY A 148 0.94 -2.95 14.58
C GLY A 148 1.90 -2.51 15.69
N ASP A 149 1.67 -3.01 16.91
CA ASP A 149 2.56 -2.84 18.06
C ASP A 149 3.66 -3.91 18.10
N ARG A 150 4.67 -3.73 18.98
CA ARG A 150 5.74 -4.71 19.18
C ARG A 150 5.37 -5.83 20.16
N ARG A 151 4.10 -6.21 20.22
CA ARG A 151 3.61 -7.22 21.17
C ARG A 151 3.33 -8.55 20.48
N ARG A 152 3.28 -9.61 21.27
CA ARG A 152 2.93 -10.96 20.79
C ARG A 152 1.60 -11.01 20.01
N LYS A 153 0.64 -10.12 20.30
CA LYS A 153 -0.64 -10.07 19.60
C LYS A 153 -0.44 -9.72 18.11
N SER A 154 0.45 -8.76 17.81
CA SER A 154 0.77 -8.37 16.43
C SER A 154 1.53 -9.47 15.69
N PHE A 155 2.48 -10.12 16.35
CA PHE A 155 3.15 -11.28 15.75
C PHE A 155 2.19 -12.45 15.47
N LYS A 156 1.24 -12.74 16.36
CA LYS A 156 0.20 -13.75 16.09
C LYS A 156 -0.63 -13.42 14.85
N LYS A 157 -0.89 -12.15 14.57
CA LYS A 157 -1.58 -11.73 13.34
C LYS A 157 -0.72 -11.99 12.12
N LEU A 158 0.57 -11.61 12.15
CA LEU A 158 1.51 -11.97 11.09
C LEU A 158 1.51 -13.48 10.85
N TRP A 159 1.66 -14.27 11.92
CA TRP A 159 1.67 -15.74 11.86
C TRP A 159 0.44 -16.32 11.18
N ALA A 160 -0.74 -15.77 11.47
CA ALA A 160 -1.98 -16.18 10.82
C ALA A 160 -2.02 -15.88 9.32
N MET A 161 -1.33 -14.81 8.88
CA MET A 161 -1.24 -14.41 7.47
C MET A 161 -0.23 -15.24 6.67
N ILE A 162 0.72 -15.91 7.33
CA ILE A 162 1.68 -16.79 6.64
C ILE A 162 0.91 -17.99 6.05
N PRO A 163 1.10 -18.32 4.75
CA PRO A 163 0.43 -19.46 4.11
C PRO A 163 0.67 -20.78 4.87
N GLN A 164 -0.34 -21.63 4.90
CA GLN A 164 -0.32 -22.87 5.67
C GLN A 164 0.88 -23.78 5.33
N ALA A 165 1.25 -23.85 4.06
CA ALA A 165 2.39 -24.65 3.62
C ALA A 165 3.70 -24.23 4.30
N TYR A 166 3.96 -22.92 4.43
CA TYR A 166 5.12 -22.42 5.18
C TYR A 166 4.99 -22.72 6.66
N ARG A 167 3.83 -22.47 7.27
CA ARG A 167 3.61 -22.74 8.72
C ARG A 167 3.81 -24.18 9.10
N GLN A 168 3.53 -25.13 8.20
CA GLN A 168 3.64 -26.58 8.46
C GLN A 168 5.03 -27.14 8.17
N HIS A 169 5.74 -26.61 7.17
CA HIS A 169 6.93 -27.24 6.63
C HIS A 169 8.20 -26.39 6.69
N ALA A 170 8.08 -25.08 6.88
CA ALA A 170 9.24 -24.20 6.91
C ALA A 170 9.94 -24.21 8.26
N THR A 171 11.25 -23.90 8.23
CA THR A 171 12.03 -23.49 9.40
C THR A 171 12.02 -21.96 9.47
N PHE A 172 11.88 -21.42 10.68
CA PHE A 172 11.79 -19.99 10.93
C PHE A 172 13.02 -19.49 11.67
N SER A 173 13.78 -18.61 11.02
CA SER A 173 14.89 -17.90 11.62
C SER A 173 14.42 -16.55 12.12
N THR A 174 14.71 -16.23 13.39
CA THR A 174 14.34 -14.96 14.02
C THR A 174 15.48 -14.44 14.88
N ASP A 175 15.40 -13.19 15.35
CA ASP A 175 16.23 -12.77 16.47
C ASP A 175 15.80 -13.45 17.80
N HIS A 176 16.48 -13.10 18.91
CA HIS A 176 16.19 -13.66 20.24
C HIS A 176 14.99 -13.01 20.95
N TYR A 177 14.16 -12.21 20.24
CA TYR A 177 13.04 -11.56 20.89
C TYR A 177 11.98 -12.56 21.37
N VAL A 178 11.66 -12.49 22.64
CA VAL A 178 10.79 -13.46 23.35
C VAL A 178 9.38 -13.63 22.75
N VAL A 179 8.94 -12.70 21.93
CA VAL A 179 7.60 -12.68 21.30
C VAL A 179 7.38 -13.87 20.37
N TYR A 180 8.44 -14.34 19.71
CA TYR A 180 8.39 -15.48 18.78
C TYR A 180 8.15 -16.81 19.49
N GLN A 181 8.66 -16.92 20.73
CA GLN A 181 8.53 -18.13 21.52
C GLN A 181 7.06 -18.40 21.87
N GLY A 182 6.62 -19.65 21.66
CA GLY A 182 5.24 -20.07 21.91
C GLY A 182 4.21 -19.61 20.88
N VAL A 183 4.67 -18.99 19.78
CA VAL A 183 3.87 -18.75 18.56
C VAL A 183 4.40 -19.62 17.43
N ILE A 184 5.72 -19.61 17.22
CA ILE A 184 6.39 -20.54 16.30
C ILE A 184 6.58 -21.87 17.05
N PRO A 185 6.24 -23.02 16.46
CA PRO A 185 6.53 -24.32 17.05
C PRO A 185 8.03 -24.50 17.31
N ALA A 186 8.40 -25.00 18.49
CA ALA A 186 9.80 -25.12 18.89
C ALA A 186 10.66 -25.94 17.90
N ALA A 187 10.07 -26.97 17.29
CA ALA A 187 10.75 -27.79 16.28
C ALA A 187 11.09 -27.05 14.96
N GLN A 188 10.45 -25.91 14.74
CA GLN A 188 10.62 -25.10 13.53
C GLN A 188 11.32 -23.77 13.80
N HIS A 189 11.61 -23.43 15.07
CA HIS A 189 12.13 -22.14 15.49
C HIS A 189 13.64 -22.19 15.70
N TYR A 190 14.37 -21.37 14.95
CA TYR A 190 15.83 -21.23 15.03
C TYR A 190 16.19 -19.77 15.31
N PRO A 191 16.32 -19.38 16.59
CA PRO A 191 16.77 -18.02 16.93
C PRO A 191 18.24 -17.86 16.52
N ILE A 192 18.51 -16.90 15.65
CA ILE A 192 19.85 -16.55 15.18
C ILE A 192 20.17 -15.16 15.74
N GLY A 193 21.22 -15.05 16.54
CA GLY A 193 21.69 -13.75 17.01
C GLY A 193 22.12 -12.83 15.87
N LYS A 194 21.86 -11.53 16.02
CA LYS A 194 22.44 -10.50 15.13
C LYS A 194 23.91 -10.34 15.42
#